data_eb93860358087076e14698a697a3d8b6
#
_entry.id   eb93860358087076e14698a697a3d8b6
#
_cell.length_a   1.000
_cell.length_b   1.000
_cell.length_c   1.000
_cell.angle_alpha   90.00
_cell.angle_beta   90.00
_cell.angle_gamma   90.00
#
_symmetry.space_group_name_H-M   'P 1'
#
loop_
_entity.id
_entity.type
_entity.pdbx_description
1 polymer ?
#
loop_
_entity_poly.entity_id
_entity_poly.type
_entity_poly.pdbx_seq_one_letter_code
_entity_poly.pdbx_strand_id
1 'polypeptide(L)'
;YLNSKTGLTVMEDLRLAVYAHLQKLPLSFFTSTRTGDLQTRISSDVAGTQALLTDTLGVIISNSVIVISSVIAMLVISWQLSIVALVTIPIFATAMLSVGRRRRVITRETQRTLSDLTSRTGETLSVSGVMLSKTFGREADQLAGFEENSTKLTVLSLRRTMTGQRFFVVMQTFFTMAPAIIWLLGGYMITGDRDAVSLGDIVAFTAIQTRVLF
;
A
#
# COMPACT_ATOMS: atom_id res chain seq x y z
N TYR A 1 -6.81 -15.80 -17.70
CA TYR A 1 -6.93 -17.26 -17.59
C TYR A 1 -5.56 -17.94 -17.37
N LEU A 2 -4.55 -17.66 -18.22
CA LEU A 2 -3.20 -18.27 -18.10
C LEU A 2 -2.53 -17.94 -16.76
N ASN A 3 -2.51 -16.68 -16.34
CA ASN A 3 -1.93 -16.26 -15.06
C ASN A 3 -2.60 -16.96 -13.87
N SER A 4 -3.94 -17.02 -13.86
CA SER A 4 -4.67 -17.68 -12.78
C SER A 4 -4.41 -19.19 -12.75
N LYS A 5 -4.35 -19.84 -13.91
CA LYS A 5 -4.03 -21.27 -13.99
C LYS A 5 -2.62 -21.55 -13.47
N THR A 6 -1.62 -20.80 -13.95
CA THR A 6 -0.23 -20.96 -13.51
C THR A 6 -0.10 -20.70 -12.01
N GLY A 7 -0.72 -19.63 -11.50
CA GLY A 7 -0.70 -19.32 -10.07
C GLY A 7 -1.33 -20.42 -9.21
N LEU A 8 -2.45 -21.00 -9.64
CA LEU A 8 -3.10 -22.09 -8.92
C LEU A 8 -2.27 -23.38 -8.95
N THR A 9 -1.60 -23.69 -10.07
CA THR A 9 -0.71 -24.85 -10.16
C THR A 9 0.52 -24.69 -9.25
N VAL A 10 1.16 -23.53 -9.25
CA VAL A 10 2.27 -23.23 -8.33
C VAL A 10 1.84 -23.35 -6.86
N MET A 11 0.60 -22.97 -6.56
CA MET A 11 0.05 -23.10 -5.21
C MET A 11 -0.18 -24.55 -4.80
N GLU A 12 -0.66 -25.38 -5.71
CA GLU A 12 -0.81 -26.81 -5.49
C GLU A 12 0.55 -27.45 -5.20
N ASP A 13 1.54 -27.15 -6.03
CA ASP A 13 2.92 -27.64 -5.85
C ASP A 13 3.51 -27.17 -4.52
N LEU A 14 3.29 -25.91 -4.14
CA LEU A 14 3.78 -25.36 -2.87
C LEU A 14 3.13 -26.05 -1.67
N ARG A 15 1.81 -26.28 -1.70
CA ARG A 15 1.10 -27.01 -0.64
C ARG A 15 1.62 -28.44 -0.50
N LEU A 16 1.79 -29.12 -1.61
CA LEU A 16 2.33 -30.48 -1.63
C LEU A 16 3.77 -30.50 -1.08
N ALA A 17 4.63 -29.56 -1.49
CA ALA A 17 6.00 -29.45 -1.00
C ALA A 17 6.05 -29.17 0.51
N VAL A 18 5.24 -28.24 1.01
CA VAL A 18 5.16 -27.93 2.45
C VAL A 18 4.66 -29.14 3.23
N TYR A 19 3.60 -29.77 2.76
CA TYR A 19 3.06 -30.96 3.43
C TYR A 19 4.06 -32.12 3.44
N ALA A 20 4.72 -32.39 2.31
CA ALA A 20 5.77 -33.41 2.22
C ALA A 20 6.98 -33.11 3.12
N HIS A 21 7.33 -31.84 3.28
CA HIS A 21 8.40 -31.42 4.20
C HIS A 21 7.98 -31.66 5.67
N LEU A 22 6.77 -31.26 6.04
CA LEU A 22 6.25 -31.48 7.40
C LEU A 22 6.23 -32.96 7.77
N GLN A 23 5.85 -33.86 6.84
CA GLN A 23 5.85 -35.32 7.08
C GLN A 23 7.25 -35.89 7.37
N LYS A 24 8.32 -35.21 6.96
CA LYS A 24 9.72 -35.62 7.22
C LYS A 24 10.27 -35.08 8.54
N LEU A 25 9.56 -34.20 9.23
CA LEU A 25 10.03 -33.63 10.48
C LEU A 25 9.93 -34.63 11.64
N PRO A 26 10.87 -34.60 12.59
CA PRO A 26 10.88 -35.50 13.74
C PRO A 26 9.70 -35.21 14.68
N LEU A 27 9.30 -36.23 15.45
CA LEU A 27 8.19 -36.11 16.41
C LEU A 27 8.40 -35.02 17.45
N SER A 28 9.65 -34.71 17.81
CA SER A 28 10.01 -33.61 18.72
C SER A 28 9.53 -32.23 18.24
N PHE A 29 9.46 -32.01 16.94
CA PHE A 29 8.91 -30.78 16.36
C PHE A 29 7.41 -30.66 16.64
N PHE A 30 6.65 -31.72 16.48
CA PHE A 30 5.20 -31.72 16.69
C PHE A 30 4.81 -31.63 18.18
N THR A 31 5.67 -32.11 19.09
CA THR A 31 5.43 -31.98 20.52
C THR A 31 5.76 -30.58 21.05
N SER A 32 6.66 -29.85 20.37
CA SER A 32 7.04 -28.47 20.76
C SER A 32 6.23 -27.39 20.04
N THR A 33 5.55 -27.71 18.95
CA THR A 33 4.82 -26.72 18.13
C THR A 33 3.32 -26.94 18.24
N ARG A 34 2.56 -25.87 18.46
CA ARG A 34 1.09 -25.97 18.52
C ARG A 34 0.52 -26.32 17.14
N THR A 35 -0.35 -27.32 17.10
CA THR A 35 -0.99 -27.79 15.85
C THR A 35 -1.74 -26.67 15.13
N GLY A 36 -2.35 -25.72 15.86
CA GLY A 36 -3.02 -24.56 15.30
C GLY A 36 -2.09 -23.60 14.54
N ASP A 37 -0.85 -23.44 15.00
CA ASP A 37 0.15 -22.59 14.31
C ASP A 37 0.56 -23.22 12.97
N LEU A 38 0.71 -24.53 12.92
CA LEU A 38 1.01 -25.26 11.68
C LEU A 38 -0.13 -25.16 10.68
N GLN A 39 -1.37 -25.33 11.15
CA GLN A 39 -2.56 -25.22 10.32
C GLN A 39 -2.74 -23.81 9.76
N THR A 40 -2.48 -22.79 10.56
CA THR A 40 -2.51 -21.39 10.14
C THR A 40 -1.45 -21.10 9.08
N ARG A 41 -0.22 -21.61 9.25
CA ARG A 41 0.86 -21.43 8.27
C ARG A 41 0.53 -22.10 6.94
N ILE A 42 0.02 -23.31 6.94
CA ILE A 42 -0.36 -24.01 5.70
C ILE A 42 -1.53 -23.31 5.00
N SER A 43 -2.51 -22.83 5.75
CA SER A 43 -3.71 -22.24 5.15
C SER A 43 -3.55 -20.75 4.83
N SER A 44 -3.01 -19.95 5.75
CA SER A 44 -2.97 -18.49 5.64
C SER A 44 -1.73 -17.99 4.90
N ASP A 45 -0.53 -18.51 5.24
CA ASP A 45 0.72 -18.03 4.63
C ASP A 45 0.82 -18.48 3.18
N VAL A 46 0.36 -19.70 2.89
CA VAL A 46 0.29 -20.21 1.51
C VAL A 46 -0.73 -19.41 0.70
N ALA A 47 -1.92 -19.11 1.25
CA ALA A 47 -2.90 -18.27 0.57
C ALA A 47 -2.40 -16.83 0.33
N GLY A 48 -1.66 -16.26 1.30
CA GLY A 48 -1.00 -14.96 1.15
C GLY A 48 0.04 -14.94 0.01
N THR A 49 0.77 -16.04 -0.15
CA THR A 49 1.74 -16.20 -1.25
C THR A 49 1.03 -16.28 -2.61
N GLN A 50 -0.14 -16.90 -2.69
CA GLN A 50 -0.95 -16.94 -3.91
C GLN A 50 -1.33 -15.52 -4.39
N ALA A 51 -1.87 -14.70 -3.49
CA ALA A 51 -2.24 -13.33 -3.84
C ALA A 51 -1.04 -12.52 -4.37
N LEU A 52 0.14 -12.70 -3.79
CA LEU A 52 1.37 -12.06 -4.26
C LEU A 52 1.79 -12.55 -5.64
N LEU A 53 1.78 -13.85 -5.89
CA LEU A 53 2.26 -14.42 -7.16
C LEU A 53 1.26 -14.19 -8.30
N THR A 54 -0.03 -14.38 -8.06
CA THR A 54 -1.04 -14.33 -9.13
C THR A 54 -1.43 -12.90 -9.47
N ASP A 55 -1.74 -12.10 -8.44
CA ASP A 55 -2.29 -10.77 -8.66
C ASP A 55 -1.19 -9.71 -8.84
N THR A 56 -0.17 -9.74 -7.96
CA THR A 56 0.86 -8.70 -7.99
C THR A 56 1.78 -8.82 -9.20
N LEU A 57 2.23 -10.04 -9.57
CA LEU A 57 3.10 -10.21 -10.75
C LEU A 57 2.35 -9.88 -12.04
N GLY A 58 1.09 -10.29 -12.17
CA GLY A 58 0.26 -9.96 -13.32
C GLY A 58 0.09 -8.46 -13.50
N VAL A 59 -0.20 -7.75 -12.41
CA VAL A 59 -0.33 -6.28 -12.39
C VAL A 59 1.01 -5.61 -12.72
N ILE A 60 2.13 -6.06 -12.15
CA ILE A 60 3.46 -5.50 -12.44
C ILE A 60 3.81 -5.66 -13.93
N ILE A 61 3.64 -6.84 -14.49
CA ILE A 61 3.94 -7.09 -15.92
C ILE A 61 3.06 -6.21 -16.82
N SER A 62 1.75 -6.20 -16.58
CA SER A 62 0.80 -5.41 -17.37
C SER A 62 1.10 -3.92 -17.29
N ASN A 63 1.34 -3.40 -16.09
CA ASN A 63 1.67 -1.98 -15.91
C ASN A 63 3.04 -1.64 -16.51
N SER A 64 4.02 -2.54 -16.43
CA SER A 64 5.33 -2.32 -17.08
C SER A 64 5.20 -2.20 -18.59
N VAL A 65 4.40 -3.04 -19.22
CA VAL A 65 4.13 -2.96 -20.67
C VAL A 65 3.42 -1.64 -21.02
N ILE A 66 2.41 -1.25 -20.23
CA ILE A 66 1.70 0.02 -20.41
C ILE A 66 2.65 1.20 -20.29
N VAL A 67 3.47 1.25 -19.26
CA VAL A 67 4.42 2.35 -19.04
C VAL A 67 5.43 2.44 -20.17
N ILE A 68 6.06 1.32 -20.56
CA ILE A 68 7.07 1.29 -21.62
C ILE A 68 6.45 1.72 -22.96
N SER A 69 5.31 1.15 -23.34
CA SER A 69 4.64 1.50 -24.61
C SER A 69 4.17 2.96 -24.60
N SER A 70 3.69 3.46 -23.49
CA SER A 70 3.26 4.85 -23.37
C SER A 70 4.42 5.84 -23.46
N VAL A 71 5.55 5.53 -22.81
CA VAL A 71 6.77 6.37 -22.91
C VAL A 71 7.28 6.42 -24.36
N ILE A 72 7.31 5.28 -25.05
CA ILE A 72 7.70 5.23 -26.45
C ILE A 72 6.73 6.07 -27.30
N ALA A 73 5.43 5.90 -27.13
CA ALA A 73 4.43 6.68 -27.87
C ALA A 73 4.54 8.19 -27.60
N MET A 74 4.76 8.59 -26.35
CA MET A 74 4.98 9.99 -25.98
C MET A 74 6.22 10.59 -26.66
N LEU A 75 7.33 9.84 -26.70
CA LEU A 75 8.56 10.27 -27.37
C LEU A 75 8.39 10.43 -28.88
N VAL A 76 7.60 9.56 -29.51
CA VAL A 76 7.29 9.62 -30.95
C VAL A 76 6.40 10.83 -31.27
N ILE A 77 5.43 11.16 -30.41
CA ILE A 77 4.54 12.32 -30.62
C ILE A 77 5.31 13.62 -30.47
N SER A 78 6.03 13.81 -29.36
CA SER A 78 6.84 15.01 -29.12
C SER A 78 7.88 14.72 -28.04
N TRP A 79 9.14 14.76 -28.41
CA TRP A 79 10.24 14.55 -27.47
C TRP A 79 10.37 15.70 -26.45
N GLN A 80 10.02 16.94 -26.85
CA GLN A 80 10.05 18.11 -25.96
C GLN A 80 9.04 17.99 -24.83
N LEU A 81 7.78 17.66 -25.15
CA LEU A 81 6.74 17.44 -24.15
C LEU A 81 7.05 16.23 -23.26
N SER A 82 7.69 15.20 -23.85
CA SER A 82 8.09 13.99 -23.10
C SER A 82 9.15 14.29 -22.04
N ILE A 83 10.13 15.14 -22.32
CA ILE A 83 11.12 15.56 -21.31
C ILE A 83 10.42 16.27 -20.13
N VAL A 84 9.50 17.17 -20.43
CA VAL A 84 8.75 17.89 -19.40
C VAL A 84 7.93 16.93 -18.55
N ALA A 85 7.22 16.00 -19.18
CA ALA A 85 6.47 14.96 -18.46
C ALA A 85 7.40 14.08 -17.60
N LEU A 86 8.56 13.70 -18.13
CA LEU A 86 9.53 12.87 -17.41
C LEU A 86 10.14 13.59 -16.20
N VAL A 87 10.42 14.89 -16.31
CA VAL A 87 10.97 15.70 -15.20
C VAL A 87 9.94 15.90 -14.09
N THR A 88 8.65 15.93 -14.40
CA THR A 88 7.62 16.05 -13.37
C THR A 88 7.52 14.79 -12.48
N ILE A 89 7.86 13.60 -13.00
CA ILE A 89 7.78 12.33 -12.25
C ILE A 89 8.70 12.31 -11.02
N PRO A 90 10.02 12.59 -11.10
CA PRO A 90 10.89 12.55 -9.93
C PRO A 90 10.55 13.64 -8.90
N ILE A 91 10.09 14.80 -9.34
CA ILE A 91 9.64 15.87 -8.42
C ILE A 91 8.49 15.36 -7.56
N PHE A 92 7.52 14.73 -8.21
CA PHE A 92 6.39 14.15 -7.52
C PHE A 92 6.78 12.95 -6.65
N ALA A 93 7.64 12.06 -7.14
CA ALA A 93 8.11 10.91 -6.39
C ALA A 93 8.79 11.30 -5.07
N THR A 94 9.60 12.37 -5.06
CA THR A 94 10.23 12.86 -3.83
C THR A 94 9.22 13.42 -2.83
N ALA A 95 8.22 14.18 -3.29
CA ALA A 95 7.12 14.64 -2.46
C ALA A 95 6.34 13.48 -1.85
N MET A 96 6.01 12.48 -2.68
CA MET A 96 5.30 11.27 -2.31
C MET A 96 6.05 10.45 -1.25
N LEU A 97 7.35 10.22 -1.45
CA LEU A 97 8.20 9.49 -0.52
C LEU A 97 8.29 10.20 0.84
N SER A 98 8.35 11.52 0.86
CA SER A 98 8.40 12.32 2.08
C SER A 98 7.12 12.16 2.91
N VAL A 99 5.95 12.29 2.28
CA VAL A 99 4.66 12.11 2.96
C VAL A 99 4.46 10.65 3.39
N GLY A 100 4.86 9.69 2.54
CA GLY A 100 4.79 8.26 2.82
C GLY A 100 5.60 7.85 4.05
N ARG A 101 6.81 8.39 4.23
CA ARG A 101 7.64 8.13 5.42
C ARG A 101 6.95 8.61 6.70
N ARG A 102 6.41 9.82 6.71
CA ARG A 102 5.67 10.36 7.86
C ARG A 102 4.45 9.50 8.20
N ARG A 103 3.69 9.09 7.18
CA ARG A 103 2.54 8.21 7.34
C ARG A 103 2.90 6.88 7.98
N ARG A 104 4.02 6.26 7.58
CA ARG A 104 4.50 4.98 8.15
C ARG A 104 4.81 5.10 9.64
N VAL A 105 5.45 6.19 10.07
CA VAL A 105 5.78 6.42 11.48
C VAL A 105 4.50 6.53 12.31
N ILE A 106 3.56 7.40 11.91
CA ILE A 106 2.30 7.60 12.61
C ILE A 106 1.46 6.31 12.65
N THR A 107 1.42 5.55 11.55
CA THR A 107 0.69 4.30 11.49
C THR A 107 1.28 3.26 12.46
N ARG A 108 2.61 3.16 12.56
CA ARG A 108 3.27 2.25 13.50
C ARG A 108 2.97 2.63 14.96
N GLU A 109 3.02 3.91 15.28
CA GLU A 109 2.71 4.41 16.62
C GLU A 109 1.24 4.15 16.98
N THR A 110 0.32 4.44 16.08
CA THR A 110 -1.12 4.14 16.24
C THR A 110 -1.35 2.65 16.49
N GLN A 111 -0.68 1.79 15.70
CA GLN A 111 -0.84 0.33 15.84
C GLN A 111 -0.27 -0.20 17.16
N ARG A 112 0.85 0.34 17.62
CA ARG A 112 1.41 0.01 18.95
C ARG A 112 0.46 0.42 20.06
N THR A 113 -0.01 1.66 20.05
CA THR A 113 -0.96 2.16 21.07
C THR A 113 -2.26 1.36 21.07
N LEU A 114 -2.77 0.96 19.89
CA LEU A 114 -3.94 0.09 19.80
C LEU A 114 -3.67 -1.31 20.38
N SER A 115 -2.52 -1.89 20.07
CA SER A 115 -2.11 -3.19 20.62
C SER A 115 -2.00 -3.15 22.15
N ASP A 116 -1.37 -2.10 22.69
CA ASP A 116 -1.21 -1.91 24.14
C ASP A 116 -2.59 -1.73 24.82
N LEU A 117 -3.48 -0.95 24.20
CA LEU A 117 -4.85 -0.78 24.71
C LEU A 117 -5.61 -2.11 24.72
N THR A 118 -5.54 -2.86 23.60
CA THR A 118 -6.23 -4.16 23.49
C THR A 118 -5.68 -5.17 24.49
N SER A 119 -4.36 -5.25 24.65
CA SER A 119 -3.72 -6.15 25.62
C SER A 119 -4.14 -5.83 27.05
N ARG A 120 -4.06 -4.55 27.44
CA ARG A 120 -4.50 -4.10 28.77
C ARG A 120 -5.99 -4.34 29.01
N THR A 121 -6.82 -4.08 28.00
CA THR A 121 -8.27 -4.33 28.10
C THR A 121 -8.54 -5.83 28.27
N GLY A 122 -7.85 -6.70 27.53
CA GLY A 122 -7.97 -8.14 27.68
C GLY A 122 -7.53 -8.63 29.06
N GLU A 123 -6.46 -8.06 29.62
CA GLU A 123 -5.98 -8.38 30.96
C GLU A 123 -6.96 -7.91 32.05
N THR A 124 -7.40 -6.65 32.00
CA THR A 124 -8.29 -6.05 33.00
C THR A 124 -9.71 -6.64 32.96
N LEU A 125 -10.21 -7.02 31.80
CA LEU A 125 -11.53 -7.63 31.62
C LEU A 125 -11.50 -9.16 31.70
N SER A 126 -10.34 -9.78 31.96
CA SER A 126 -10.28 -11.20 32.27
C SER A 126 -10.96 -11.47 33.62
N VAL A 127 -11.43 -12.71 33.84
CA VAL A 127 -12.09 -13.09 35.09
C VAL A 127 -11.21 -12.75 36.29
N SER A 128 -9.90 -13.06 36.20
CA SER A 128 -8.93 -12.74 37.27
C SER A 128 -8.72 -11.24 37.43
N GLY A 129 -8.63 -10.49 36.33
CA GLY A 129 -8.45 -9.04 36.32
C GLY A 129 -9.63 -8.30 36.94
N VAL A 130 -10.86 -8.67 36.58
CA VAL A 130 -12.08 -8.10 37.17
C VAL A 130 -12.18 -8.44 38.65
N MET A 131 -11.89 -9.70 39.03
CA MET A 131 -11.90 -10.11 40.43
C MET A 131 -10.90 -9.31 41.27
N LEU A 132 -9.67 -9.13 40.76
CA LEU A 132 -8.64 -8.35 41.42
C LEU A 132 -9.04 -6.88 41.57
N SER A 133 -9.56 -6.27 40.50
CA SER A 133 -10.04 -4.89 40.46
C SER A 133 -11.11 -4.66 41.53
N LYS A 134 -12.10 -5.53 41.59
CA LYS A 134 -13.19 -5.48 42.54
C LYS A 134 -12.72 -5.66 43.98
N THR A 135 -11.80 -6.61 44.22
CA THR A 135 -11.28 -6.91 45.58
C THR A 135 -10.46 -5.74 46.13
N PHE A 136 -9.70 -5.06 45.27
CA PHE A 136 -8.83 -3.96 45.71
C PHE A 136 -9.42 -2.56 45.49
N GLY A 137 -10.65 -2.46 44.95
CA GLY A 137 -11.31 -1.16 44.72
C GLY A 137 -10.59 -0.28 43.68
N ARG A 138 -9.94 -0.88 42.67
CA ARG A 138 -9.09 -0.17 41.67
C ARG A 138 -9.79 0.14 40.35
N GLU A 139 -11.13 0.08 40.30
CA GLU A 139 -11.91 0.33 39.10
C GLU A 139 -11.69 1.75 38.53
N ALA A 140 -11.62 2.74 39.45
CA ALA A 140 -11.38 4.14 39.05
C ALA A 140 -9.99 4.34 38.42
N ASP A 141 -8.95 3.71 38.97
CA ASP A 141 -7.59 3.77 38.43
C ASP A 141 -7.52 3.12 37.04
N GLN A 142 -8.20 1.97 36.90
CA GLN A 142 -8.23 1.27 35.58
C GLN A 142 -8.99 2.06 34.52
N LEU A 143 -10.11 2.69 34.91
CA LEU A 143 -10.87 3.55 34.03
C LEU A 143 -10.04 4.77 33.56
N ALA A 144 -9.36 5.45 34.51
CA ALA A 144 -8.50 6.59 34.21
C ALA A 144 -7.36 6.19 33.23
N GLY A 145 -6.70 5.04 33.44
CA GLY A 145 -5.67 4.52 32.59
C GLY A 145 -6.18 4.12 31.20
N PHE A 146 -7.41 3.61 31.09
CA PHE A 146 -8.06 3.32 29.82
C PHE A 146 -8.41 4.62 29.08
N GLU A 147 -8.94 5.62 29.77
CA GLU A 147 -9.31 6.91 29.20
C GLU A 147 -8.06 7.63 28.62
N GLU A 148 -6.95 7.65 29.35
CA GLU A 148 -5.69 8.22 28.89
C GLU A 148 -5.22 7.56 27.58
N ASN A 149 -5.16 6.23 27.53
CA ASN A 149 -4.73 5.48 26.36
C ASN A 149 -5.70 5.63 25.18
N SER A 150 -7.01 5.66 25.44
CA SER A 150 -8.06 5.88 24.45
C SER A 150 -7.96 7.28 23.83
N THR A 151 -7.74 8.30 24.66
CA THR A 151 -7.52 9.68 24.21
C THR A 151 -6.26 9.79 23.34
N LYS A 152 -5.16 9.17 23.77
CA LYS A 152 -3.92 9.10 22.98
C LYS A 152 -4.15 8.43 21.64
N LEU A 153 -4.87 7.30 21.61
CA LEU A 153 -5.22 6.59 20.38
C LEU A 153 -6.06 7.46 19.45
N THR A 154 -7.02 8.21 19.98
CA THR A 154 -7.86 9.14 19.23
C THR A 154 -7.02 10.23 18.56
N VAL A 155 -6.11 10.86 19.31
CA VAL A 155 -5.20 11.89 18.76
C VAL A 155 -4.30 11.33 17.66
N LEU A 156 -3.74 10.13 17.86
CA LEU A 156 -2.90 9.46 16.86
C LEU A 156 -3.71 9.10 15.61
N SER A 157 -4.95 8.61 15.78
CA SER A 157 -5.85 8.27 14.69
C SER A 157 -6.23 9.51 13.88
N LEU A 158 -6.50 10.64 14.51
CA LEU A 158 -6.74 11.91 13.85
C LEU A 158 -5.50 12.37 13.05
N ARG A 159 -4.30 12.29 13.63
CA ARG A 159 -3.05 12.61 12.93
C ARG A 159 -2.82 11.69 11.71
N ARG A 160 -3.12 10.40 11.87
CA ARG A 160 -3.05 9.42 10.76
C ARG A 160 -4.00 9.80 9.63
N THR A 161 -5.24 10.12 9.95
CA THR A 161 -6.27 10.53 8.97
C THR A 161 -5.88 11.82 8.26
N MET A 162 -5.45 12.84 9.00
CA MET A 162 -4.99 14.12 8.41
C MET A 162 -3.77 13.94 7.50
N THR A 163 -2.83 13.07 7.89
CA THR A 163 -1.66 12.78 7.04
C THR A 163 -2.08 12.02 5.79
N GLY A 164 -3.07 11.12 5.88
CA GLY A 164 -3.66 10.46 4.73
C GLY A 164 -4.37 11.43 3.77
N GLN A 165 -5.13 12.37 4.30
CA GLN A 165 -5.80 13.41 3.50
C GLN A 165 -4.79 14.34 2.79
N ARG A 166 -3.74 14.77 3.50
CA ARG A 166 -2.65 15.57 2.87
C ARG A 166 -1.98 14.82 1.72
N PHE A 167 -1.75 13.54 1.89
CA PHE A 167 -1.23 12.69 0.84
C PHE A 167 -2.16 12.67 -0.38
N PHE A 168 -3.45 12.49 -0.15
CA PHE A 168 -4.46 12.50 -1.23
C PHE A 168 -4.52 13.84 -1.94
N VAL A 169 -4.50 14.96 -1.21
CA VAL A 169 -4.48 16.31 -1.81
C VAL A 169 -3.26 16.53 -2.68
N VAL A 170 -2.06 16.13 -2.23
CA VAL A 170 -0.83 16.22 -3.03
C VAL A 170 -0.94 15.39 -4.30
N MET A 171 -1.47 14.18 -4.21
CA MET A 171 -1.74 13.30 -5.35
C MET A 171 -2.69 13.97 -6.34
N GLN A 172 -3.84 14.41 -5.86
CA GLN A 172 -4.86 15.07 -6.67
C GLN A 172 -4.30 16.29 -7.40
N THR A 173 -3.58 17.14 -6.67
CA THR A 173 -2.94 18.33 -7.25
C THR A 173 -1.99 17.95 -8.39
N PHE A 174 -1.16 16.93 -8.19
CA PHE A 174 -0.25 16.46 -9.24
C PHE A 174 -1.00 15.97 -10.49
N PHE A 175 -2.00 15.11 -10.30
CA PHE A 175 -2.79 14.59 -11.42
C PHE A 175 -3.52 15.66 -12.21
N THR A 176 -3.88 16.77 -11.54
CA THR A 176 -4.52 17.91 -12.21
C THR A 176 -3.50 18.83 -12.87
N MET A 177 -2.37 19.09 -12.22
CA MET A 177 -1.35 20.01 -12.72
C MET A 177 -0.51 19.41 -13.87
N ALA A 178 -0.24 18.11 -13.85
CA ALA A 178 0.60 17.48 -14.87
C ALA A 178 0.03 17.64 -16.31
N PRO A 179 -1.24 17.36 -16.58
CA PRO A 179 -1.85 17.68 -17.87
C PRO A 179 -1.87 19.19 -18.16
N ALA A 180 -2.18 20.03 -17.18
CA ALA A 180 -2.24 21.49 -17.37
C ALA A 180 -0.90 22.08 -17.84
N ILE A 181 0.22 21.58 -17.31
CA ILE A 181 1.55 21.99 -17.73
C ILE A 181 1.79 21.62 -19.21
N ILE A 182 1.37 20.43 -19.63
CA ILE A 182 1.49 19.98 -21.03
C ILE A 182 0.66 20.85 -21.96
N TRP A 183 -0.58 21.19 -21.57
CA TRP A 183 -1.44 22.07 -22.35
C TRP A 183 -0.85 23.49 -22.47
N LEU A 184 -0.28 24.03 -21.40
CA LEU A 184 0.34 25.34 -21.41
C LEU A 184 1.59 25.40 -22.30
N LEU A 185 2.47 24.40 -22.17
CA LEU A 185 3.69 24.33 -22.99
C LEU A 185 3.40 23.97 -24.43
N GLY A 186 2.50 23.01 -24.69
CA GLY A 186 2.08 22.66 -26.03
C GLY A 186 1.38 23.83 -26.75
N GLY A 187 0.52 24.57 -26.04
CA GLY A 187 -0.08 25.78 -26.57
C GLY A 187 0.94 26.87 -26.90
N TYR A 188 1.95 27.06 -26.06
CA TYR A 188 3.06 27.96 -26.34
C TYR A 188 3.87 27.54 -27.58
N MET A 189 4.12 26.24 -27.75
CA MET A 189 4.84 25.70 -28.91
C MET A 189 4.06 25.90 -30.22
N ILE A 190 2.74 25.70 -30.21
CA ILE A 190 1.88 25.94 -31.40
C ILE A 190 1.93 27.41 -31.83
N THR A 191 1.99 28.36 -30.88
CA THR A 191 2.03 29.77 -31.20
C THR A 191 3.41 30.26 -31.69
N GLY A 192 4.48 29.59 -31.25
CA GLY A 192 5.87 29.96 -31.59
C GLY A 192 6.37 29.31 -32.87
N ASP A 193 6.13 28.03 -33.09
CA ASP A 193 6.57 27.27 -34.25
C ASP A 193 5.43 26.32 -34.69
N ARG A 194 4.72 26.71 -35.75
CA ARG A 194 3.49 26.04 -36.19
C ARG A 194 3.68 24.58 -36.63
N ASP A 195 4.91 24.18 -36.92
CA ASP A 195 5.24 22.85 -37.45
C ASP A 195 5.72 21.87 -36.36
N ALA A 196 5.95 22.37 -35.13
CA ALA A 196 6.57 21.54 -34.08
C ALA A 196 5.59 20.57 -33.39
N VAL A 197 4.35 20.98 -33.14
CA VAL A 197 3.32 20.18 -32.43
C VAL A 197 1.93 20.60 -32.88
N SER A 198 1.06 19.66 -33.22
CA SER A 198 -0.34 19.92 -33.53
C SER A 198 -1.23 19.90 -32.29
N LEU A 199 -2.43 20.49 -32.38
CA LEU A 199 -3.42 20.38 -31.32
C LEU A 199 -3.81 18.91 -31.05
N GLY A 200 -3.86 18.08 -32.10
CA GLY A 200 -4.11 16.66 -32.00
C GLY A 200 -3.04 15.93 -31.21
N ASP A 201 -1.78 16.32 -31.38
CA ASP A 201 -0.65 15.73 -30.63
C ASP A 201 -0.74 16.04 -29.14
N ILE A 202 -1.14 17.25 -28.76
CA ILE A 202 -1.34 17.61 -27.32
C ILE A 202 -2.45 16.78 -26.70
N VAL A 203 -3.56 16.61 -27.42
CA VAL A 203 -4.69 15.78 -26.95
C VAL A 203 -4.27 14.32 -26.80
N ALA A 204 -3.61 13.75 -27.83
CA ALA A 204 -3.12 12.38 -27.79
C ALA A 204 -2.09 12.18 -26.67
N PHE A 205 -1.15 13.12 -26.53
CA PHE A 205 -0.13 13.10 -25.50
C PHE A 205 -0.76 13.11 -24.09
N THR A 206 -1.71 14.01 -23.84
CA THR A 206 -2.39 14.12 -22.55
C THR A 206 -3.20 12.87 -22.22
N ALA A 207 -3.84 12.25 -23.21
CA ALA A 207 -4.58 11.00 -23.03
C ALA A 207 -3.63 9.86 -22.60
N ILE A 208 -2.47 9.73 -23.26
CA ILE A 208 -1.45 8.74 -22.92
C ILE A 208 -0.85 9.02 -21.55
N GLN A 209 -0.50 10.29 -21.25
CA GLN A 209 0.02 10.70 -19.96
C GLN A 209 -0.93 10.34 -18.82
N THR A 210 -2.22 10.62 -18.97
CA THR A 210 -3.24 10.29 -17.97
C THR A 210 -3.29 8.78 -17.72
N ARG A 211 -3.17 7.96 -18.76
CA ARG A 211 -3.15 6.50 -18.64
C ARG A 211 -1.92 5.95 -17.90
N VAL A 212 -0.79 6.63 -17.99
CA VAL A 212 0.44 6.26 -17.24
C VAL A 212 0.33 6.64 -15.76
N LEU A 213 -0.40 7.71 -15.47
CA LEU A 213 -0.54 8.24 -14.12
C LEU A 213 -1.63 7.51 -13.30
N PHE A 214 -2.61 6.86 -13.94
CA PHE A 214 -3.70 6.09 -13.34
C PHE A 214 -3.57 4.60 -13.61
#